data_664e8b0464f67595fbe6740b7fb08074
#
_entry.id   664e8b0464f67595fbe6740b7fb08074
#
_cell.length_a   1.000
_cell.length_b   1.000
_cell.length_c   1.000
_cell.angle_alpha   90.00
_cell.angle_beta   90.00
_cell.angle_gamma   90.00
#
_symmetry.space_group_name_H-M   'P 1'
#
loop_
_entity.id
_entity.type
_entity.pdbx_description
1 polymer ?
#
loop_
_entity_poly.entity_id
_entity_poly.type
_entity_poly.pdbx_seq_one_letter_code
_entity_poly.pdbx_strand_id
1 'polypeptide(L)'
;VTYKMRDWLISRQRYWGCPIPIAYDKEGNPHPIPEDQLPVVIPEVKDYQPDDSGRSALAKAKDWLKVEIDGEEMTRETDTLDGYACSSWYLWRYASPHDKEAAWDEKAIKYWEPVDYYVGADHAVAHLLYIRFWCKFFADMGYLPFREPIKRLLYNGYINAPDGKKMSKSKGNVIDPLDVIN
;
A
#
# COMPACT_ATOMS: atom_id res chain seq x y z
N VAL A 1 -14.69 -11.81 24.84
CA VAL A 1 -13.38 -11.16 24.94
C VAL A 1 -13.50 -9.78 24.28
N THR A 2 -13.19 -8.71 25.01
CA THR A 2 -13.24 -7.34 24.51
C THR A 2 -11.82 -6.87 24.25
N TYR A 3 -11.55 -6.43 23.02
CA TYR A 3 -10.25 -5.87 22.65
C TYR A 3 -10.32 -4.34 22.73
N LYS A 4 -9.35 -3.72 23.38
CA LYS A 4 -9.14 -2.25 23.36
C LYS A 4 -8.31 -1.89 22.14
N MET A 5 -8.84 -2.10 20.96
CA MET A 5 -8.21 -1.71 19.71
C MET A 5 -9.05 -0.61 19.05
N ARG A 6 -8.37 0.35 18.42
CA ARG A 6 -9.01 1.29 17.50
C ARG A 6 -9.12 0.63 16.12
N ASP A 7 -10.11 1.07 15.35
CA ASP A 7 -10.20 0.66 13.95
C ASP A 7 -8.93 1.00 13.19
N TRP A 8 -8.51 0.08 12.35
CA TRP A 8 -7.36 0.31 11.50
C TRP A 8 -7.80 0.97 10.21
N LEU A 9 -7.44 2.26 10.08
CA LEU A 9 -7.78 3.03 8.89
C LEU A 9 -6.79 2.71 7.78
N ILE A 10 -7.31 2.30 6.63
CA ILE A 10 -6.52 2.01 5.44
C ILE A 10 -6.18 3.28 4.66
N SER A 11 -7.00 4.32 4.78
CA SER A 11 -6.85 5.59 4.07
C SER A 11 -5.92 6.57 4.79
N ARG A 12 -5.29 7.46 4.03
CA ARG A 12 -4.43 8.54 4.50
C ARG A 12 -4.73 9.84 3.79
N GLN A 13 -4.70 10.94 4.52
CA GLN A 13 -4.83 12.31 4.01
C GLN A 13 -3.50 12.76 3.39
N ARG A 14 -3.04 12.04 2.37
CA ARG A 14 -1.77 12.29 1.69
C ARG A 14 -1.97 12.34 0.19
N TYR A 15 -1.21 13.22 -0.48
CA TYR A 15 -1.18 13.26 -1.93
C TYR A 15 -0.59 11.96 -2.51
N TRP A 16 0.54 11.51 -1.94
CA TRP A 16 1.27 10.37 -2.47
C TRP A 16 0.74 9.05 -1.90
N GLY A 17 0.13 8.28 -2.76
CA GLY A 17 -0.45 6.97 -2.48
C GLY A 17 -1.34 6.53 -3.62
N CYS A 18 -1.83 5.29 -3.60
CA CYS A 18 -2.80 4.81 -4.56
C CYS A 18 -4.17 5.48 -4.29
N PRO A 19 -4.78 6.15 -5.28
CA PRO A 19 -6.12 6.69 -5.11
C PRO A 19 -7.13 5.59 -4.78
N ILE A 20 -8.08 5.91 -3.94
CA ILE A 20 -9.18 5.01 -3.62
C ILE A 20 -10.27 5.22 -4.68
N PRO A 21 -10.69 4.18 -5.43
CA PRO A 21 -11.61 4.32 -6.55
C PRO A 21 -13.07 4.43 -6.09
N ILE A 22 -13.36 5.46 -5.29
CA ILE A 22 -14.69 5.77 -4.75
C ILE A 22 -15.01 7.23 -5.03
N ALA A 23 -16.27 7.51 -5.29
CA ALA A 23 -16.83 8.85 -5.32
C ALA A 23 -18.06 8.93 -4.43
N TYR A 24 -18.44 10.13 -4.02
CA TYR A 24 -19.57 10.40 -3.15
C TYR A 24 -20.63 11.20 -3.89
N ASP A 25 -21.86 10.80 -3.75
CA ASP A 25 -23.02 11.56 -4.24
C ASP A 25 -23.27 12.83 -3.38
N LYS A 26 -24.30 13.56 -3.69
CA LYS A 26 -24.67 14.81 -2.96
C LYS A 26 -25.12 14.55 -1.53
N GLU A 27 -25.60 13.36 -1.24
CA GLU A 27 -26.02 12.88 0.07
C GLU A 27 -24.85 12.32 0.89
N GLY A 28 -23.66 12.13 0.26
CA GLY A 28 -22.46 11.60 0.88
C GLY A 28 -22.38 10.07 0.87
N ASN A 29 -23.20 9.39 0.08
CA ASN A 29 -23.11 7.93 -0.06
C ASN A 29 -21.94 7.56 -0.99
N PRO A 30 -21.17 6.51 -0.66
CA PRO A 30 -20.05 6.07 -1.47
C PRO A 30 -20.51 5.23 -2.67
N HIS A 31 -19.93 5.51 -3.84
CA HIS A 31 -20.14 4.79 -5.08
C HIS A 31 -18.77 4.35 -5.65
N PRO A 32 -18.62 3.12 -6.15
CA PRO A 32 -17.39 2.70 -6.81
C PRO A 32 -17.23 3.45 -8.14
N ILE A 33 -16.01 3.80 -8.49
CA ILE A 33 -15.67 4.29 -9.82
C ILE A 33 -15.84 3.14 -10.81
N PRO A 34 -16.58 3.31 -11.92
CA PRO A 34 -16.77 2.28 -12.94
C PRO A 34 -15.44 1.78 -13.54
N GLU A 35 -15.42 0.52 -13.95
CA GLU A 35 -14.19 -0.12 -14.47
C GLU A 35 -13.62 0.56 -15.71
N ASP A 36 -14.48 1.08 -16.58
CA ASP A 36 -14.08 1.83 -17.79
C ASP A 36 -13.46 3.21 -17.49
N GLN A 37 -13.58 3.69 -16.25
CA GLN A 37 -12.94 4.91 -15.75
C GLN A 37 -11.69 4.63 -14.90
N LEU A 38 -11.23 3.39 -14.82
CA LEU A 38 -10.01 2.99 -14.15
C LEU A 38 -8.80 2.97 -15.12
N PRO A 39 -7.59 3.21 -14.65
CA PRO A 39 -7.22 3.57 -13.27
C PRO A 39 -7.52 5.02 -12.92
N VAL A 40 -7.81 5.30 -11.65
CA VAL A 40 -7.86 6.68 -11.16
C VAL A 40 -6.44 7.24 -11.09
N VAL A 41 -6.15 8.22 -11.94
CA VAL A 41 -4.82 8.84 -12.03
C VAL A 41 -4.77 10.08 -11.15
N ILE A 42 -3.73 10.21 -10.32
CA ILE A 42 -3.49 11.38 -9.48
C ILE A 42 -3.11 12.58 -10.36
N PRO A 43 -3.78 13.74 -10.22
CA PRO A 43 -3.46 14.94 -11.00
C PRO A 43 -2.22 15.62 -10.42
N GLU A 44 -1.48 16.35 -11.24
CA GLU A 44 -0.46 17.28 -10.74
C GLU A 44 -1.15 18.42 -9.97
N VAL A 45 -0.59 18.76 -8.81
CA VAL A 45 -1.04 19.90 -7.99
C VAL A 45 0.12 20.88 -7.79
N LYS A 46 -0.20 22.16 -7.70
CA LYS A 46 0.83 23.21 -7.47
C LYS A 46 1.32 23.26 -6.03
N ASP A 47 0.50 22.81 -5.10
CA ASP A 47 0.78 22.82 -3.67
C ASP A 47 0.41 21.47 -3.07
N TYR A 48 1.40 20.79 -2.50
CA TYR A 48 1.28 19.46 -1.91
C TYR A 48 0.95 19.45 -0.42
N GLN A 49 0.82 20.64 0.19
CA GLN A 49 0.42 20.72 1.59
C GLN A 49 -1.06 20.33 1.74
N PRO A 50 -1.45 19.75 2.87
CA PRO A 50 -2.86 19.58 3.20
C PRO A 50 -3.62 20.91 3.11
N ASP A 51 -4.94 20.87 2.96
CA ASP A 51 -5.76 22.06 3.07
C ASP A 51 -5.94 22.48 4.55
N ASP A 52 -6.54 23.66 4.77
CA ASP A 52 -6.74 24.21 6.13
C ASP A 52 -7.64 23.31 7.01
N SER A 53 -8.40 22.41 6.43
CA SER A 53 -9.22 21.42 7.15
C SER A 53 -8.48 20.09 7.39
N GLY A 54 -7.21 19.97 6.99
CA GLY A 54 -6.39 18.78 7.13
C GLY A 54 -6.64 17.69 6.08
N ARG A 55 -7.43 17.99 5.04
CA ARG A 55 -7.63 17.05 3.92
C ARG A 55 -6.40 17.00 3.02
N SER A 56 -6.27 15.91 2.29
CA SER A 56 -5.21 15.73 1.29
C SER A 56 -5.12 16.91 0.32
N ALA A 57 -3.91 17.15 -0.21
CA ALA A 57 -3.69 18.13 -1.29
C ALA A 57 -4.57 17.85 -2.53
N LEU A 58 -5.03 16.62 -2.74
CA LEU A 58 -5.98 16.27 -3.81
C LEU A 58 -7.31 17.02 -3.68
N ALA A 59 -7.71 17.41 -2.49
CA ALA A 59 -8.91 18.23 -2.27
C ALA A 59 -8.84 19.62 -2.92
N LYS A 60 -7.63 20.09 -3.28
CA LYS A 60 -7.41 21.35 -4.00
C LYS A 60 -7.55 21.22 -5.52
N ALA A 61 -7.54 20.01 -6.07
CA ALA A 61 -7.66 19.71 -7.50
C ALA A 61 -9.13 19.71 -7.96
N LYS A 62 -9.75 20.88 -7.98
CA LYS A 62 -11.21 21.04 -8.15
C LYS A 62 -11.79 20.35 -9.40
N ASP A 63 -11.06 20.36 -10.51
CA ASP A 63 -11.52 19.74 -11.76
C ASP A 63 -11.41 18.21 -11.66
N TRP A 64 -10.36 17.71 -11.04
CA TRP A 64 -10.16 16.27 -10.81
C TRP A 64 -11.15 15.69 -9.81
N LEU A 65 -11.61 16.48 -8.83
CA LEU A 65 -12.61 16.02 -7.85
C LEU A 65 -13.92 15.59 -8.48
N LYS A 66 -14.28 16.17 -9.61
CA LYS A 66 -15.54 15.89 -10.28
C LYS A 66 -15.43 14.62 -11.12
N VAL A 67 -16.42 13.78 -11.01
CA VAL A 67 -16.60 12.58 -11.83
C VAL A 67 -18.05 12.37 -12.12
N GLU A 68 -18.35 11.93 -13.33
CA GLU A 68 -19.71 11.55 -13.73
C GLU A 68 -19.85 10.04 -13.63
N ILE A 69 -20.85 9.57 -12.91
CA ILE A 69 -21.21 8.16 -12.78
C ILE A 69 -22.71 8.04 -13.02
N ASP A 70 -23.08 7.22 -13.99
CA ASP A 70 -24.50 7.02 -14.39
C ASP A 70 -25.30 8.31 -14.70
N GLY A 71 -24.58 9.32 -15.22
CA GLY A 71 -25.17 10.62 -15.57
C GLY A 71 -25.29 11.59 -14.40
N GLU A 72 -24.74 11.27 -13.23
CA GLU A 72 -24.73 12.14 -12.06
C GLU A 72 -23.31 12.63 -11.74
N GLU A 73 -23.17 13.93 -11.45
CA GLU A 73 -21.89 14.48 -10.98
C GLU A 73 -21.67 14.13 -9.50
N MET A 74 -20.58 13.42 -9.23
CA MET A 74 -20.14 13.01 -7.90
C MET A 74 -18.78 13.60 -7.56
N THR A 75 -18.39 13.50 -6.29
CA THR A 75 -17.09 13.98 -5.79
C THR A 75 -16.18 12.82 -5.48
N ARG A 76 -14.98 12.77 -6.10
CA ARG A 76 -13.96 11.71 -5.83
C ARG A 76 -13.48 11.75 -4.38
N GLU A 77 -13.13 10.56 -3.87
CA GLU A 77 -12.37 10.43 -2.64
C GLU A 77 -10.99 11.12 -2.79
N THR A 78 -10.58 11.85 -1.77
CA THR A 78 -9.31 12.57 -1.74
C THR A 78 -8.23 11.90 -0.89
N ASP A 79 -8.62 10.92 -0.10
CA ASP A 79 -7.66 10.08 0.62
C ASP A 79 -7.00 9.09 -0.34
N THR A 80 -5.80 8.69 0.00
CA THR A 80 -5.07 7.63 -0.71
C THR A 80 -4.86 6.44 0.22
N LEU A 81 -4.57 5.28 -0.36
CA LEU A 81 -4.13 4.14 0.43
C LEU A 81 -2.77 4.45 1.09
N ASP A 82 -2.56 3.89 2.28
CA ASP A 82 -1.25 3.94 2.93
C ASP A 82 -0.15 3.40 2.00
N GLY A 83 1.06 3.99 2.07
CA GLY A 83 2.17 3.59 1.23
C GLY A 83 2.52 2.10 1.35
N TYR A 84 2.39 1.53 2.55
CA TYR A 84 2.56 0.08 2.73
C TYR A 84 1.42 -0.74 2.15
N ALA A 85 0.20 -0.23 2.10
CA ALA A 85 -0.89 -0.89 1.38
C ALA A 85 -0.56 -0.99 -0.11
N CYS A 86 -0.11 0.11 -0.72
CA CYS A 86 0.27 0.14 -2.13
C CYS A 86 1.44 -0.79 -2.45
N SER A 87 2.48 -0.82 -1.58
CA SER A 87 3.71 -1.56 -1.83
C SER A 87 3.66 -3.03 -1.40
N SER A 88 2.64 -3.47 -0.66
CA SER A 88 2.64 -4.81 -0.08
C SER A 88 2.16 -5.92 -1.02
N TRP A 89 1.46 -5.59 -2.08
CA TRP A 89 0.92 -6.58 -3.01
C TRP A 89 1.96 -7.12 -4.00
N TYR A 90 3.18 -6.58 -4.01
CA TYR A 90 4.28 -6.96 -4.89
C TYR A 90 4.58 -8.46 -4.85
N LEU A 91 4.36 -9.11 -3.71
CA LEU A 91 4.69 -10.52 -3.50
C LEU A 91 4.06 -11.38 -4.59
N TRP A 92 2.78 -11.18 -4.86
CA TRP A 92 2.07 -11.90 -5.91
C TRP A 92 2.47 -11.43 -7.30
N ARG A 93 2.70 -10.13 -7.47
CA ARG A 93 3.10 -9.58 -8.77
C ARG A 93 4.48 -10.07 -9.22
N TYR A 94 5.39 -10.34 -8.30
CA TYR A 94 6.71 -10.88 -8.62
C TYR A 94 6.66 -12.25 -9.29
N ALA A 95 5.64 -13.05 -9.04
CA ALA A 95 5.47 -14.35 -9.67
C ALA A 95 5.18 -14.24 -11.19
N SER A 96 4.63 -13.10 -11.64
CA SER A 96 4.29 -12.84 -13.04
C SER A 96 4.38 -11.35 -13.40
N PRO A 97 5.60 -10.74 -13.34
CA PRO A 97 5.78 -9.29 -13.43
C PRO A 97 5.42 -8.70 -14.80
N HIS A 98 5.39 -9.54 -15.83
CA HIS A 98 5.12 -9.11 -17.21
C HIS A 98 3.70 -9.42 -17.69
N ASP A 99 2.87 -10.01 -16.86
CA ASP A 99 1.46 -10.24 -17.19
C ASP A 99 0.74 -8.89 -17.34
N LYS A 100 0.07 -8.70 -18.46
CA LYS A 100 -0.66 -7.46 -18.79
C LYS A 100 -2.17 -7.61 -18.65
N GLU A 101 -2.64 -8.84 -18.57
CA GLU A 101 -4.07 -9.17 -18.59
C GLU A 101 -4.61 -9.40 -17.17
N ALA A 102 -3.74 -9.87 -16.25
CA ALA A 102 -4.13 -10.20 -14.90
C ALA A 102 -3.15 -9.62 -13.86
N ALA A 103 -3.59 -9.52 -12.62
CA ALA A 103 -2.74 -9.10 -11.49
C ALA A 103 -1.58 -10.08 -11.27
N TRP A 104 -1.80 -11.37 -11.54
CA TRP A 104 -0.80 -12.45 -11.51
C TRP A 104 -1.31 -13.70 -12.24
N ASP A 105 -0.39 -14.57 -12.64
CA ASP A 105 -0.70 -15.90 -13.13
C ASP A 105 -0.98 -16.88 -11.99
N GLU A 106 -2.14 -17.54 -12.00
CA GLU A 106 -2.55 -18.45 -10.93
C GLU A 106 -1.62 -19.68 -10.78
N LYS A 107 -1.02 -20.16 -11.88
CA LYS A 107 -0.11 -21.31 -11.83
C LYS A 107 1.21 -20.92 -11.19
N ALA A 108 1.69 -19.70 -11.48
CA ALA A 108 2.88 -19.15 -10.85
C ALA A 108 2.66 -18.97 -9.35
N ILE A 109 1.50 -18.44 -8.93
CA ILE A 109 1.15 -18.32 -7.52
C ILE A 109 1.09 -19.68 -6.83
N LYS A 110 0.45 -20.67 -7.43
CA LYS A 110 0.37 -22.04 -6.87
C LYS A 110 1.74 -22.70 -6.69
N TYR A 111 2.71 -22.32 -7.50
CA TYR A 111 4.07 -22.85 -7.46
C TYR A 111 4.94 -22.14 -6.41
N TRP A 112 4.91 -20.81 -6.37
CA TRP A 112 5.82 -20.00 -5.56
C TRP A 112 5.31 -19.67 -4.15
N GLU A 113 4.00 -19.73 -3.94
CA GLU A 113 3.36 -19.21 -2.72
C GLU A 113 2.67 -20.32 -1.90
N PRO A 114 2.54 -20.17 -0.60
CA PRO A 114 3.07 -19.08 0.21
C PRO A 114 4.60 -19.14 0.34
N VAL A 115 5.22 -17.96 0.50
CA VAL A 115 6.68 -17.83 0.63
C VAL A 115 7.20 -18.54 1.87
N ASP A 116 8.31 -19.27 1.76
CA ASP A 116 8.84 -20.04 2.88
C ASP A 116 9.42 -19.15 3.98
N TYR A 117 10.14 -18.11 3.61
CA TYR A 117 10.82 -17.21 4.55
C TYR A 117 10.67 -15.75 4.16
N TYR A 118 10.43 -14.93 5.17
CA TYR A 118 10.57 -13.48 5.09
C TYR A 118 11.61 -13.03 6.12
N VAL A 119 12.58 -12.22 5.71
CA VAL A 119 13.67 -11.75 6.57
C VAL A 119 13.49 -10.26 6.83
N GLY A 120 13.46 -9.86 8.08
CA GLY A 120 13.36 -8.44 8.46
C GLY A 120 12.74 -8.25 9.82
N ALA A 121 13.30 -7.31 10.58
CA ALA A 121 12.86 -7.02 11.94
C ALA A 121 11.80 -5.92 11.99
N ASP A 122 12.01 -4.82 11.27
CA ASP A 122 11.24 -3.58 11.39
C ASP A 122 9.87 -3.63 10.71
N HIS A 123 9.58 -4.65 9.93
CA HIS A 123 8.39 -4.71 9.09
C HIS A 123 7.22 -5.48 9.67
N ALA A 124 7.36 -6.05 10.87
CA ALA A 124 6.34 -6.89 11.47
C ALA A 124 5.00 -6.15 11.70
N VAL A 125 5.05 -4.89 12.13
CA VAL A 125 3.88 -4.06 12.41
C VAL A 125 3.53 -3.06 11.28
N ALA A 126 4.28 -3.07 10.19
CA ALA A 126 4.05 -2.21 9.04
C ALA A 126 3.77 -3.08 7.79
N HIS A 127 4.82 -3.40 7.03
CA HIS A 127 4.70 -4.15 5.78
C HIS A 127 3.99 -5.51 5.94
N LEU A 128 4.36 -6.32 6.94
CA LEU A 128 3.75 -7.64 7.14
C LEU A 128 2.28 -7.57 7.54
N LEU A 129 1.86 -6.50 8.23
CA LEU A 129 0.45 -6.30 8.56
C LEU A 129 -0.37 -6.12 7.28
N TYR A 130 0.09 -5.25 6.37
CA TYR A 130 -0.59 -4.99 5.10
C TYR A 130 -0.57 -6.19 4.15
N ILE A 131 0.56 -6.90 4.03
CA ILE A 131 0.64 -8.06 3.14
C ILE A 131 -0.28 -9.18 3.62
N ARG A 132 -0.41 -9.39 4.93
CA ARG A 132 -1.36 -10.35 5.49
C ARG A 132 -2.80 -9.91 5.30
N PHE A 133 -3.08 -8.61 5.40
CA PHE A 133 -4.40 -8.06 5.10
C PHE A 133 -4.78 -8.32 3.64
N TRP A 134 -3.92 -7.97 2.70
CA TRP A 134 -4.13 -8.25 1.27
C TRP A 134 -4.32 -9.74 0.98
N CYS A 135 -3.50 -10.59 1.59
CA CYS A 135 -3.63 -12.04 1.42
C CYS A 135 -5.01 -12.55 1.85
N LYS A 136 -5.50 -12.09 2.99
CA LYS A 136 -6.83 -12.46 3.49
C LYS A 136 -7.93 -11.93 2.58
N PHE A 137 -7.84 -10.67 2.16
CA PHE A 137 -8.78 -10.05 1.23
C PHE A 137 -8.84 -10.83 -0.10
N PHE A 138 -7.69 -11.09 -0.72
CA PHE A 138 -7.65 -11.84 -1.98
C PHE A 138 -8.13 -13.29 -1.83
N ALA A 139 -7.89 -13.91 -0.68
CA ALA A 139 -8.44 -15.24 -0.39
C ALA A 139 -9.96 -15.21 -0.21
N ASP A 140 -10.50 -14.19 0.46
CA ASP A 140 -11.95 -14.02 0.64
C ASP A 140 -12.66 -13.74 -0.71
N MET A 141 -11.97 -13.06 -1.63
CA MET A 141 -12.43 -12.84 -3.00
C MET A 141 -12.24 -14.06 -3.94
N GLY A 142 -11.62 -15.14 -3.46
CA GLY A 142 -11.36 -16.35 -4.24
C GLY A 142 -10.15 -16.28 -5.17
N TYR A 143 -9.33 -15.24 -5.11
CA TYR A 143 -8.15 -15.06 -5.96
C TYR A 143 -6.92 -15.81 -5.46
N LEU A 144 -6.84 -16.11 -4.15
CA LEU A 144 -5.73 -16.87 -3.57
C LEU A 144 -6.25 -18.11 -2.84
N PRO A 145 -5.54 -19.26 -2.95
CA PRO A 145 -5.94 -20.50 -2.28
C PRO A 145 -5.48 -20.59 -0.81
N PHE A 146 -4.82 -19.57 -0.28
CA PHE A 146 -4.27 -19.50 1.07
C PHE A 146 -4.54 -18.14 1.71
N ARG A 147 -4.47 -18.07 3.05
CA ARG A 147 -4.78 -16.86 3.84
C ARG A 147 -3.57 -16.25 4.54
N GLU A 148 -2.42 -16.92 4.49
CA GLU A 148 -1.15 -16.43 5.06
C GLU A 148 -0.07 -16.46 3.97
N PRO A 149 0.54 -15.32 3.66
CA PRO A 149 1.45 -15.20 2.51
C PRO A 149 2.85 -15.76 2.81
N ILE A 150 3.20 -15.91 4.08
CA ILE A 150 4.57 -16.23 4.54
C ILE A 150 4.50 -17.29 5.62
N LYS A 151 5.29 -18.36 5.46
CA LYS A 151 5.33 -19.47 6.42
C LYS A 151 6.15 -19.14 7.66
N ARG A 152 7.27 -18.44 7.50
CA ARG A 152 8.19 -18.12 8.61
C ARG A 152 8.78 -16.72 8.48
N LEU A 153 8.77 -15.98 9.58
CA LEU A 153 9.50 -14.74 9.73
C LEU A 153 10.86 -15.04 10.40
N LEU A 154 11.94 -14.68 9.73
CA LEU A 154 13.29 -14.68 10.32
C LEU A 154 13.58 -13.28 10.83
N TYR A 155 13.59 -13.15 12.13
CA TYR A 155 13.93 -11.89 12.78
C TYR A 155 15.46 -11.82 12.91
N ASN A 156 16.10 -10.99 12.06
CA ASN A 156 17.52 -10.69 12.16
C ASN A 156 17.73 -9.41 12.98
N GLY A 157 18.85 -9.35 13.72
CA GLY A 157 19.29 -8.14 14.39
C GLY A 157 19.77 -7.06 13.40
N TYR A 158 20.05 -5.87 13.92
CA TYR A 158 20.68 -4.81 13.14
C TYR A 158 22.19 -5.02 13.05
N ILE A 159 22.76 -4.62 11.91
CA ILE A 159 24.19 -4.41 11.80
C ILE A 159 24.51 -3.08 12.45
N ASN A 160 25.32 -3.11 13.49
CA ASN A 160 25.71 -1.91 14.21
C ASN A 160 27.01 -1.33 13.65
N ALA A 161 27.16 -0.02 13.76
CA ALA A 161 28.41 0.67 13.53
C ALA A 161 29.42 0.33 14.65
N PRO A 162 30.71 0.68 14.50
CA PRO A 162 31.73 0.43 15.53
C PRO A 162 31.45 1.05 16.89
N ASP A 163 30.59 2.08 16.92
CA ASP A 163 30.09 2.72 18.15
C ASP A 163 28.99 1.91 18.85
N GLY A 164 28.69 0.70 18.38
CA GLY A 164 27.64 -0.18 18.91
C GLY A 164 26.20 0.25 18.61
N LYS A 165 25.99 1.32 17.83
CA LYS A 165 24.67 1.82 17.50
C LYS A 165 24.22 1.39 16.11
N LYS A 166 22.90 1.33 15.90
CA LYS A 166 22.33 1.08 14.58
C LYS A 166 22.86 2.10 13.57
N MET A 167 23.38 1.62 12.44
CA MET A 167 23.80 2.46 11.33
C MET A 167 22.62 3.29 10.78
N SER A 168 22.87 4.57 10.53
CA SER A 168 21.87 5.48 9.96
C SER A 168 22.56 6.58 9.16
N LYS A 169 22.04 6.87 7.97
CA LYS A 169 22.54 7.96 7.13
C LYS A 169 22.47 9.32 7.85
N SER A 170 21.41 9.53 8.64
CA SER A 170 21.24 10.77 9.41
C SER A 170 22.26 10.94 10.55
N LYS A 171 22.89 9.86 11.00
CA LYS A 171 23.93 9.88 12.05
C LYS A 171 25.35 9.87 11.48
N GLY A 172 25.50 9.68 10.16
CA GLY A 172 26.79 9.63 9.51
C GLY A 172 27.68 8.45 9.95
N ASN A 173 27.10 7.41 10.56
CA ASN A 173 27.85 6.25 11.09
C ASN A 173 27.70 4.99 10.21
N VAL A 174 27.37 5.19 8.94
CA VAL A 174 27.26 4.10 7.96
C VAL A 174 28.68 3.72 7.49
N ILE A 175 28.95 2.42 7.44
CA ILE A 175 30.16 1.87 6.82
C ILE A 175 29.77 1.37 5.44
N ASP A 176 30.52 1.78 4.43
CA ASP A 176 30.34 1.24 3.09
C ASP A 176 30.87 -0.21 3.06
N PRO A 177 30.09 -1.18 2.56
CA PRO A 177 30.57 -2.55 2.40
C PRO A 177 31.87 -2.67 1.60
N LEU A 178 32.13 -1.76 0.67
CA LEU A 178 33.37 -1.71 -0.12
C LEU A 178 34.60 -1.37 0.74
N ASP A 179 34.43 -0.61 1.82
CA ASP A 179 35.54 -0.30 2.76
C ASP A 179 35.92 -1.52 3.58
N VAL A 180 35.06 -2.53 3.65
CA VAL A 180 35.39 -3.80 4.36
C VAL A 180 36.05 -4.82 3.45
N ILE A 181 35.82 -4.70 2.13
CA ILE A 181 36.37 -5.63 1.13
C ILE A 181 37.81 -5.25 0.73
N ASN A 182 38.14 -3.97 0.78
CA ASN A 182 39.45 -3.40 0.45
C ASN A 182 40.37 -3.37 1.69
#